data_af19749edaa99836055749007c2852f9
#
_entry.id   af19749edaa99836055749007c2852f9
#
_cell.length_a   1.000
_cell.length_b   1.000
_cell.length_c   1.000
_cell.angle_alpha   90.00
_cell.angle_beta   90.00
_cell.angle_gamma   90.00
#
_symmetry.space_group_name_H-M   'P 1'
#
loop_
_entity.id
_entity.type
_entity.pdbx_description
1 polymer ?
#
loop_
_entity_poly.entity_id
_entity_poly.type
_entity_poly.pdbx_seq_one_letter_code
_entity_poly.pdbx_strand_id
1 'polypeptide(L)'
;LSSPSPAPVTPDLVRLRASARDKDDAIAQAAQLLVAAGCVAPGYDASMRRREGLANTFLGHGLAIPHGVGEDRHLVRRDGIAVLQLPDGVEWNPGQVTRLVVGIAAQSDTHITLLRRLTRLIQDPAQLEALFSTDDPGVIVAALTGDRAPETNATPATDLAETFEWTIAYPSGLHARPATRWAETARGFSARAQVRAGDQAADAKSLVGLLQLGLRAGDRITVSAEGSDAAELLKRLRAVMDSLTAQEKADAERAAQRRAAPVAGWT
;
A
#
# COMPACT_ATOMS: atom_id res chain seq x y z
N LEU A 1 14.89 20.01 -20.30
CA LEU A 1 15.53 18.85 -19.64
C LEU A 1 15.09 18.86 -18.18
N SER A 2 14.01 18.17 -17.85
CA SER A 2 13.59 18.00 -16.45
C SER A 2 14.63 17.11 -15.76
N SER A 3 15.29 17.63 -14.74
CA SER A 3 16.14 16.81 -13.85
C SER A 3 15.30 15.69 -13.25
N PRO A 4 15.80 14.46 -13.16
CA PRO A 4 15.07 13.38 -12.50
C PRO A 4 14.77 13.81 -11.07
N SER A 5 13.52 13.65 -10.62
CA SER A 5 13.17 13.85 -9.22
C SER A 5 14.07 12.96 -8.36
N PRO A 6 14.64 13.47 -7.26
CA PRO A 6 15.48 12.66 -6.40
C PRO A 6 14.69 11.46 -5.87
N ALA A 7 15.38 10.34 -5.68
CA ALA A 7 14.77 9.13 -5.14
C ALA A 7 14.06 9.44 -3.80
N PRO A 8 12.86 8.91 -3.54
CA PRO A 8 12.09 9.24 -2.35
C PRO A 8 12.73 8.72 -1.06
N VAL A 9 13.66 7.74 -1.14
CA VAL A 9 14.47 7.27 -0.02
C VAL A 9 15.94 7.24 -0.42
N THR A 10 16.79 7.75 0.46
CA THR A 10 18.25 7.84 0.30
C THR A 10 18.90 7.39 1.62
N PRO A 11 20.19 7.01 1.63
CA PRO A 11 20.84 6.52 2.86
C PRO A 11 20.79 7.50 4.04
N ASP A 12 20.76 8.79 3.80
CA ASP A 12 20.63 9.85 4.83
C ASP A 12 19.23 9.91 5.46
N LEU A 13 18.23 9.32 4.84
CA LEU A 13 16.88 9.11 5.37
C LEU A 13 16.72 7.79 6.13
N VAL A 14 17.78 6.99 6.25
CA VAL A 14 17.77 5.72 6.97
C VAL A 14 18.59 5.85 8.25
N ARG A 15 17.97 5.60 9.39
CA ARG A 15 18.64 5.49 10.70
C ARG A 15 18.65 4.05 11.15
N LEU A 16 19.84 3.44 11.12
CA LEU A 16 20.04 2.11 11.64
C LEU A 16 20.22 2.14 13.17
N ARG A 17 19.86 1.03 13.82
CA ARG A 17 20.05 0.79 15.27
C ARG A 17 19.52 1.95 16.13
N ALA A 18 18.41 2.54 15.71
CA ALA A 18 17.73 3.56 16.50
C ALA A 18 17.08 2.92 17.74
N SER A 19 16.88 3.71 18.77
CA SER A 19 16.03 3.36 19.89
C SER A 19 14.87 4.36 20.02
N ALA A 20 13.72 3.90 20.42
CA ALA A 20 12.56 4.74 20.70
C ALA A 20 11.93 4.30 22.02
N ARG A 21 11.51 5.25 22.82
CA ARG A 21 10.87 4.99 24.12
C ARG A 21 9.45 4.43 23.96
N ASP A 22 8.76 4.94 22.97
CA ASP A 22 7.38 4.63 22.65
C ASP A 22 7.09 4.94 21.17
N LYS A 23 5.86 4.67 20.75
CA LYS A 23 5.36 4.96 19.41
C LYS A 23 5.50 6.44 19.02
N ASP A 24 5.16 7.36 19.92
CA ASP A 24 5.18 8.79 19.65
C ASP A 24 6.61 9.31 19.46
N ASP A 25 7.57 8.76 20.20
CA ASP A 25 8.98 9.04 20.02
C ASP A 25 9.51 8.52 18.68
N ALA A 26 9.11 7.32 18.28
CA ALA A 26 9.47 6.77 16.98
C ALA A 26 8.90 7.61 15.80
N ILE A 27 7.64 8.05 15.90
CA ILE A 27 7.03 8.96 14.93
C ILE A 27 7.80 10.29 14.86
N ALA A 28 8.14 10.87 16.02
CA ALA A 28 8.89 12.11 16.07
C ALA A 28 10.28 11.99 15.42
N GLN A 29 11.01 10.90 15.68
CA GLN A 29 12.31 10.65 15.07
C GLN A 29 12.22 10.48 13.55
N ALA A 30 11.21 9.77 13.03
CA ALA A 30 10.97 9.64 11.61
C ALA A 30 10.66 10.99 10.95
N ALA A 31 9.81 11.81 11.60
CA ALA A 31 9.52 13.16 11.13
C ALA A 31 10.76 14.07 11.14
N GLN A 32 11.63 13.97 12.15
CA GLN A 32 12.88 14.71 12.21
C GLN A 32 13.82 14.41 11.04
N LEU A 33 13.94 13.14 10.63
CA LEU A 33 14.69 12.75 9.43
C LEU A 33 14.10 13.41 8.17
N LEU A 34 12.78 13.41 8.02
CA LEU A 34 12.11 14.06 6.89
C LEU A 34 12.31 15.59 6.90
N VAL A 35 12.31 16.23 8.07
CA VAL A 35 12.58 17.67 8.23
C VAL A 35 14.05 17.97 7.89
N ALA A 36 15.00 17.20 8.42
CA ALA A 36 16.42 17.38 8.16
C ALA A 36 16.78 17.24 6.68
N ALA A 37 16.11 16.30 6.00
CA ALA A 37 16.26 16.10 4.57
C ALA A 37 15.48 17.13 3.71
N GLY A 38 14.74 18.08 4.34
CA GLY A 38 13.95 19.07 3.62
C GLY A 38 12.71 18.52 2.89
N CYS A 39 12.26 17.32 3.25
CA CYS A 39 11.06 16.72 2.67
C CYS A 39 9.78 17.36 3.20
N VAL A 40 9.79 17.78 4.46
CA VAL A 40 8.64 18.39 5.12
C VAL A 40 9.03 19.63 5.93
N ALA A 41 8.05 20.46 6.24
CA ALA A 41 8.21 21.57 7.18
C ALA A 41 8.25 21.07 8.65
N PRO A 42 8.86 21.82 9.59
CA PRO A 42 8.74 21.58 11.01
C PRO A 42 7.26 21.48 11.43
N GLY A 43 6.95 20.60 12.40
CA GLY A 43 5.58 20.37 12.87
C GLY A 43 4.87 19.21 12.13
N TYR A 44 5.50 18.60 11.13
CA TYR A 44 4.93 17.45 10.43
C TYR A 44 4.73 16.22 11.34
N ASP A 45 5.50 16.09 12.43
CA ASP A 45 5.33 15.07 13.47
C ASP A 45 3.95 15.14 14.14
N ALA A 46 3.42 16.33 14.39
CA ALA A 46 2.09 16.51 14.93
C ALA A 46 1.01 16.00 13.96
N SER A 47 1.19 16.23 12.66
CA SER A 47 0.33 15.67 11.60
C SER A 47 0.35 14.14 11.58
N MET A 48 1.54 13.53 11.69
CA MET A 48 1.71 12.08 11.71
C MET A 48 1.03 11.47 12.95
N ARG A 49 1.19 12.08 14.14
CA ARG A 49 0.51 11.61 15.36
C ARG A 49 -1.00 11.74 15.27
N ARG A 50 -1.53 12.85 14.70
CA ARG A 50 -2.97 12.96 14.45
C ARG A 50 -3.47 11.87 13.53
N ARG A 51 -2.74 11.56 12.47
CA ARG A 51 -3.08 10.48 11.53
C ARG A 51 -3.10 9.11 12.22
N GLU A 52 -2.10 8.83 13.05
CA GLU A 52 -2.02 7.60 13.85
C GLU A 52 -3.21 7.48 14.81
N GLY A 53 -3.63 8.58 15.44
CA GLY A 53 -4.79 8.62 16.33
C GLY A 53 -6.13 8.41 15.62
N LEU A 54 -6.24 8.74 14.33
CA LEU A 54 -7.46 8.52 13.53
C LEU A 54 -7.57 7.06 13.06
N ALA A 55 -6.48 6.46 12.67
CA ALA A 55 -6.41 5.07 12.24
C ALA A 55 -4.97 4.57 12.34
N ASN A 56 -4.82 3.42 12.97
CA ASN A 56 -3.55 2.75 13.20
C ASN A 56 -2.76 2.56 11.89
N THR A 57 -1.46 2.90 11.92
CA THR A 57 -0.55 2.75 10.78
C THR A 57 0.35 1.50 10.87
N PHE A 58 0.13 0.63 11.83
CA PHE A 58 0.82 -0.66 11.95
C PHE A 58 0.33 -1.62 10.86
N LEU A 59 1.27 -2.14 10.05
CA LEU A 59 0.97 -3.08 8.96
C LEU A 59 1.06 -4.55 9.38
N GLY A 60 1.50 -4.83 10.61
CA GLY A 60 1.87 -6.18 11.04
C GLY A 60 3.34 -6.50 10.79
N HIS A 61 3.77 -7.69 11.21
CA HIS A 61 5.12 -8.22 10.98
C HIS A 61 6.27 -7.29 11.39
N GLY A 62 6.07 -6.46 12.43
CA GLY A 62 7.09 -5.53 12.90
C GLY A 62 7.24 -4.25 12.06
N LEU A 63 6.28 -3.93 11.20
CA LEU A 63 6.28 -2.76 10.32
C LEU A 63 5.20 -1.74 10.71
N ALA A 64 5.57 -0.46 10.73
CA ALA A 64 4.62 0.65 10.80
C ALA A 64 4.94 1.72 9.75
N ILE A 65 3.90 2.40 9.23
CA ILE A 65 4.00 3.40 8.16
C ILE A 65 3.38 4.75 8.56
N PRO A 66 3.88 5.42 9.60
CA PRO A 66 3.33 6.70 9.99
C PRO A 66 3.47 7.73 8.85
N HIS A 67 2.40 8.50 8.63
CA HIS A 67 2.32 9.54 7.61
C HIS A 67 1.38 10.66 8.06
N GLY A 68 1.40 11.81 7.43
CA GLY A 68 0.56 12.94 7.80
C GLY A 68 -0.89 12.81 7.35
N VAL A 69 -1.79 13.58 7.95
CA VAL A 69 -3.18 13.74 7.48
C VAL A 69 -3.22 14.53 6.16
N GLY A 70 -4.24 14.25 5.32
CA GLY A 70 -4.39 14.88 4.02
C GLY A 70 -4.51 16.42 4.05
N GLU A 71 -5.07 16.97 5.14
CA GLU A 71 -5.25 18.41 5.37
C GLU A 71 -3.90 19.14 5.51
N ASP A 72 -2.88 18.45 6.02
CA ASP A 72 -1.54 19.00 6.24
C ASP A 72 -0.57 18.73 5.07
N ARG A 73 -1.10 18.35 3.91
CA ARG A 73 -0.28 18.12 2.70
C ARG A 73 0.57 19.34 2.32
N HIS A 74 0.15 20.54 2.71
CA HIS A 74 0.92 21.77 2.49
C HIS A 74 2.26 21.81 3.27
N LEU A 75 2.42 20.98 4.30
CA LEU A 75 3.69 20.81 5.02
C LEU A 75 4.69 19.95 4.23
N VAL A 76 4.24 19.18 3.25
CA VAL A 76 5.12 18.36 2.42
C VAL A 76 5.70 19.22 1.30
N ARG A 77 7.02 19.35 1.28
CA ARG A 77 7.78 20.13 0.28
C ARG A 77 8.21 19.28 -0.91
N ARG A 78 8.54 18.02 -0.67
CA ARG A 78 8.86 17.00 -1.67
C ARG A 78 8.60 15.61 -1.10
N ASP A 79 8.45 14.64 -1.97
CA ASP A 79 8.31 13.25 -1.56
C ASP A 79 9.55 12.77 -0.80
N GLY A 80 9.36 12.02 0.27
CA GLY A 80 10.42 11.49 1.10
C GLY A 80 9.95 10.31 1.96
N ILE A 81 10.87 9.39 2.21
CA ILE A 81 10.63 8.20 3.02
C ILE A 81 11.78 8.09 4.03
N ALA A 82 11.46 8.30 5.30
CA ALA A 82 12.40 8.11 6.39
C ALA A 82 12.23 6.72 7.00
N VAL A 83 13.33 6.05 7.29
CA VAL A 83 13.30 4.70 7.87
C VAL A 83 14.06 4.69 9.20
N LEU A 84 13.42 4.18 10.24
CA LEU A 84 14.07 3.85 11.50
C LEU A 84 14.09 2.32 11.65
N GLN A 85 15.27 1.76 11.79
CA GLN A 85 15.45 0.39 12.23
C GLN A 85 15.57 0.39 13.76
N LEU A 86 14.70 -0.38 14.41
CA LEU A 86 14.60 -0.50 15.86
C LEU A 86 14.87 -1.96 16.26
N PRO A 87 16.12 -2.37 16.48
CA PRO A 87 16.46 -3.78 16.74
C PRO A 87 15.72 -4.35 17.97
N ASP A 88 15.59 -3.54 19.03
CA ASP A 88 14.92 -3.92 20.26
C ASP A 88 13.39 -3.83 20.14
N GLY A 89 12.90 -3.23 19.05
CA GLY A 89 11.50 -2.96 18.82
C GLY A 89 10.92 -1.86 19.71
N VAL A 90 9.73 -1.41 19.36
CA VAL A 90 8.89 -0.52 20.18
C VAL A 90 7.46 -1.00 20.14
N GLU A 91 6.78 -1.00 21.25
CA GLU A 91 5.35 -1.34 21.29
C GLU A 91 4.55 -0.26 20.55
N TRP A 92 3.92 -0.66 19.44
CA TRP A 92 3.10 0.25 18.62
C TRP A 92 1.66 0.31 19.08
N ASN A 93 1.11 -0.86 19.39
CA ASN A 93 -0.16 -1.04 20.07
C ASN A 93 0.00 -2.19 21.06
N PRO A 94 -0.92 -2.40 22.01
CA PRO A 94 -0.82 -3.48 22.99
C PRO A 94 -0.55 -4.84 22.32
N GLY A 95 0.61 -5.43 22.63
CA GLY A 95 1.06 -6.71 22.08
C GLY A 95 1.57 -6.66 20.62
N GLN A 96 1.71 -5.47 20.01
CA GLN A 96 2.20 -5.29 18.65
C GLN A 96 3.52 -4.51 18.64
N VAL A 97 4.62 -5.20 18.41
CA VAL A 97 5.97 -4.61 18.40
C VAL A 97 6.36 -4.24 16.97
N THR A 98 6.88 -3.02 16.80
CA THR A 98 7.43 -2.52 15.53
C THR A 98 8.96 -2.51 15.61
N ARG A 99 9.61 -3.06 14.58
CA ARG A 99 11.08 -3.10 14.40
C ARG A 99 11.55 -2.26 13.22
N LEU A 100 10.63 -1.88 12.32
CA LEU A 100 10.93 -0.97 11.21
C LEU A 100 9.80 0.06 11.08
N VAL A 101 10.14 1.34 11.25
CA VAL A 101 9.22 2.45 11.07
C VAL A 101 9.55 3.16 9.77
N VAL A 102 8.58 3.25 8.87
CA VAL A 102 8.71 3.88 7.56
C VAL A 102 7.84 5.13 7.52
N GLY A 103 8.41 6.26 7.89
CA GLY A 103 7.76 7.57 7.87
C GLY A 103 7.62 8.09 6.45
N ILE A 104 6.41 8.47 6.04
CA ILE A 104 6.11 8.85 4.65
C ILE A 104 5.71 10.31 4.57
N ALA A 105 6.36 11.05 3.67
CA ALA A 105 5.94 12.36 3.18
C ALA A 105 5.68 12.24 1.68
N ALA A 106 4.44 12.45 1.23
CA ALA A 106 4.09 12.35 -0.19
C ALA A 106 3.10 13.44 -0.62
N GLN A 107 3.43 14.12 -1.73
CA GLN A 107 2.53 15.06 -2.41
C GLN A 107 1.67 14.35 -3.45
N SER A 108 2.14 13.22 -3.98
CA SER A 108 1.57 12.47 -5.08
C SER A 108 1.27 11.02 -4.70
N ASP A 109 0.85 10.23 -5.68
CA ASP A 109 0.58 8.79 -5.52
C ASP A 109 1.85 7.92 -5.37
N THR A 110 3.03 8.51 -5.17
CA THR A 110 4.31 7.82 -4.94
C THR A 110 4.23 6.83 -3.77
N HIS A 111 3.37 7.12 -2.77
CA HIS A 111 3.12 6.22 -1.65
C HIS A 111 2.50 4.88 -2.08
N ILE A 112 1.77 4.80 -3.22
CA ILE A 112 1.17 3.56 -3.71
C ILE A 112 2.26 2.56 -4.12
N THR A 113 3.29 3.03 -4.81
CA THR A 113 4.44 2.18 -5.20
C THR A 113 5.19 1.67 -3.97
N LEU A 114 5.40 2.53 -2.97
CA LEU A 114 6.00 2.14 -1.70
C LEU A 114 5.13 1.10 -0.97
N LEU A 115 3.82 1.30 -0.86
CA LEU A 115 2.92 0.34 -0.23
C LEU A 115 2.98 -1.03 -0.90
N ARG A 116 3.04 -1.08 -2.22
CA ARG A 116 3.23 -2.35 -2.96
C ARG A 116 4.54 -3.05 -2.56
N ARG A 117 5.64 -2.31 -2.40
CA ARG A 117 6.94 -2.85 -2.00
C ARG A 117 6.91 -3.36 -0.56
N LEU A 118 6.37 -2.55 0.36
CA LEU A 118 6.22 -2.97 1.76
C LEU A 118 5.37 -4.23 1.90
N THR A 119 4.33 -4.36 1.11
CA THR A 119 3.48 -5.55 1.14
C THR A 119 4.21 -6.80 0.62
N ARG A 120 5.10 -6.66 -0.38
CA ARG A 120 5.98 -7.77 -0.80
C ARG A 120 6.94 -8.16 0.30
N LEU A 121 7.54 -7.18 0.97
CA LEU A 121 8.44 -7.42 2.11
C LEU A 121 7.75 -8.19 3.23
N ILE A 122 6.49 -7.88 3.54
CA ILE A 122 5.70 -8.61 4.55
C ILE A 122 5.48 -10.08 4.15
N GLN A 123 5.45 -10.37 2.85
CA GLN A 123 5.29 -11.74 2.33
C GLN A 123 6.60 -12.53 2.25
N ASP A 124 7.74 -11.87 2.46
CA ASP A 124 9.06 -12.50 2.53
C ASP A 124 9.67 -12.33 3.94
N PRO A 125 9.38 -13.24 4.88
CA PRO A 125 9.86 -13.13 6.25
C PRO A 125 11.40 -13.11 6.35
N ALA A 126 12.10 -13.80 5.45
CA ALA A 126 13.57 -13.84 5.45
C ALA A 126 14.14 -12.48 5.04
N GLN A 127 13.60 -11.86 4.00
CA GLN A 127 14.00 -10.52 3.59
C GLN A 127 13.68 -9.49 4.65
N LEU A 128 12.50 -9.59 5.28
CA LEU A 128 12.09 -8.67 6.34
C LEU A 128 12.99 -8.75 7.56
N GLU A 129 13.38 -9.97 7.99
CA GLU A 129 14.32 -10.18 9.10
C GLU A 129 15.71 -9.62 8.77
N ALA A 130 16.16 -9.76 7.52
CA ALA A 130 17.41 -9.16 7.06
C ALA A 130 17.37 -7.61 7.18
N LEU A 131 16.22 -6.96 6.93
CA LEU A 131 16.09 -5.51 7.11
C LEU A 131 16.11 -5.09 8.58
N PHE A 132 15.62 -5.94 9.49
CA PHE A 132 15.67 -5.66 10.92
C PHE A 132 17.07 -5.76 11.52
N SER A 133 17.99 -6.46 10.85
CA SER A 133 19.33 -6.76 11.37
C SER A 133 20.50 -6.22 10.53
N THR A 134 20.23 -5.64 9.36
CA THR A 134 21.30 -5.11 8.49
C THR A 134 22.05 -3.94 9.14
N ASP A 135 23.34 -3.84 8.87
CA ASP A 135 24.21 -2.71 9.21
C ASP A 135 24.48 -1.79 8.01
N ASP A 136 23.86 -2.07 6.86
CA ASP A 136 24.00 -1.30 5.63
C ASP A 136 22.69 -0.60 5.28
N PRO A 137 22.63 0.75 5.34
CA PRO A 137 21.43 1.49 4.94
C PRO A 137 21.09 1.29 3.45
N GLY A 138 22.09 0.94 2.61
CA GLY A 138 21.88 0.64 1.20
C GLY A 138 20.95 -0.56 0.97
N VAL A 139 21.00 -1.55 1.85
CA VAL A 139 20.11 -2.73 1.81
C VAL A 139 18.63 -2.28 1.99
N ILE A 140 18.37 -1.41 2.96
CA ILE A 140 17.03 -0.85 3.20
C ILE A 140 16.59 -0.01 2.01
N VAL A 141 17.46 0.87 1.52
CA VAL A 141 17.18 1.70 0.34
C VAL A 141 16.85 0.81 -0.87
N ALA A 142 17.66 -0.19 -1.16
CA ALA A 142 17.44 -1.12 -2.27
C ALA A 142 16.11 -1.88 -2.13
N ALA A 143 15.76 -2.33 -0.94
CA ALA A 143 14.47 -3.00 -0.68
C ALA A 143 13.27 -2.09 -0.93
N LEU A 144 13.39 -0.79 -0.62
CA LEU A 144 12.31 0.18 -0.78
C LEU A 144 12.30 0.89 -2.15
N THR A 145 13.43 0.94 -2.88
CA THR A 145 13.54 1.62 -4.19
C THR A 145 13.79 0.66 -5.34
N GLY A 146 14.38 -0.49 -5.08
CA GLY A 146 14.78 -1.43 -6.12
C GLY A 146 13.59 -1.87 -6.97
N ASP A 147 13.68 -1.63 -8.27
CA ASP A 147 12.91 -2.32 -9.29
C ASP A 147 13.50 -3.75 -9.45
N ARG A 148 13.54 -4.52 -8.38
CA ARG A 148 13.67 -5.94 -8.57
C ARG A 148 12.37 -6.37 -9.22
N ALA A 149 12.42 -6.52 -10.54
CA ALA A 149 11.44 -7.30 -11.26
C ALA A 149 11.19 -8.55 -10.42
N PRO A 150 9.95 -9.01 -10.26
CA PRO A 150 9.72 -10.25 -9.56
C PRO A 150 10.72 -11.25 -10.13
N GLU A 151 11.67 -11.75 -9.32
CA GLU A 151 12.21 -13.06 -9.59
C GLU A 151 10.98 -13.94 -9.49
N THR A 152 10.36 -14.08 -10.62
CA THR A 152 9.35 -15.10 -10.86
C THR A 152 10.05 -16.44 -10.78
N ASN A 153 10.22 -16.97 -9.55
CA ASN A 153 9.96 -18.37 -9.32
C ASN A 153 8.43 -18.58 -9.36
N ALA A 154 7.72 -17.77 -10.13
CA ALA A 154 6.40 -18.06 -10.55
C ALA A 154 6.54 -18.99 -11.75
N THR A 155 6.42 -20.29 -11.52
CA THR A 155 5.71 -21.12 -12.47
C THR A 155 4.60 -20.27 -13.05
N PRO A 156 4.45 -20.12 -14.39
CA PRO A 156 3.39 -19.29 -14.97
C PRO A 156 2.11 -19.59 -14.22
N ALA A 157 1.47 -18.55 -13.66
CA ALA A 157 0.31 -18.77 -12.82
C ALA A 157 -0.75 -19.46 -13.65
N THR A 158 -0.89 -20.78 -13.47
CA THR A 158 -1.87 -21.61 -14.15
C THR A 158 -3.22 -21.30 -13.52
N ASP A 159 -4.21 -21.03 -14.34
CA ASP A 159 -5.58 -20.84 -13.88
C ASP A 159 -6.07 -22.10 -13.16
N LEU A 160 -6.89 -21.92 -12.14
CA LEU A 160 -7.54 -23.01 -11.43
C LEU A 160 -8.63 -23.64 -12.32
N ALA A 161 -9.22 -24.74 -11.86
CA ALA A 161 -10.08 -25.60 -12.68
C ALA A 161 -11.27 -24.89 -13.35
N GLU A 162 -11.90 -23.96 -12.65
CA GLU A 162 -13.02 -23.16 -13.16
C GLU A 162 -12.60 -21.71 -13.35
N THR A 163 -12.98 -21.09 -14.48
CA THR A 163 -12.51 -19.75 -14.82
C THR A 163 -13.59 -18.89 -15.46
N PHE A 164 -13.45 -17.56 -15.31
CA PHE A 164 -14.07 -16.58 -16.21
C PHE A 164 -13.14 -15.40 -16.47
N GLU A 165 -13.28 -14.78 -17.63
CA GLU A 165 -12.61 -13.55 -17.97
C GLU A 165 -13.48 -12.34 -17.61
N TRP A 166 -12.85 -11.26 -17.17
CA TRP A 166 -13.52 -10.01 -16.90
C TRP A 166 -12.61 -8.82 -17.22
N THR A 167 -13.21 -7.69 -17.56
CA THR A 167 -12.46 -6.45 -17.81
C THR A 167 -12.76 -5.46 -16.70
N ILE A 168 -11.72 -4.84 -16.15
CA ILE A 168 -11.87 -3.83 -15.09
C ILE A 168 -12.68 -2.66 -15.63
N ALA A 169 -13.92 -2.55 -15.22
CA ALA A 169 -14.85 -1.51 -15.65
C ALA A 169 -14.94 -0.33 -14.67
N TYR A 170 -14.11 -0.33 -13.63
CA TYR A 170 -14.04 0.75 -12.65
C TYR A 170 -13.19 1.92 -13.17
N PRO A 171 -13.70 3.16 -13.23
CA PRO A 171 -12.95 4.30 -13.78
C PRO A 171 -11.61 4.56 -13.11
N SER A 172 -11.51 4.30 -11.78
CA SER A 172 -10.29 4.44 -11.00
C SER A 172 -9.46 3.15 -10.88
N GLY A 173 -9.79 2.11 -11.65
CA GLY A 173 -9.18 0.79 -11.52
C GLY A 173 -9.59 0.06 -10.23
N LEU A 174 -8.92 -1.06 -9.95
CA LEU A 174 -9.16 -1.83 -8.72
C LEU A 174 -8.46 -1.15 -7.54
N HIS A 175 -9.17 -0.32 -6.81
CA HIS A 175 -8.70 0.34 -5.59
C HIS A 175 -9.29 -0.30 -4.32
N ALA A 176 -8.97 0.25 -3.14
CA ALA A 176 -9.28 -0.37 -1.85
C ALA A 176 -10.74 -0.80 -1.68
N ARG A 177 -11.73 0.04 -2.05
CA ARG A 177 -13.16 -0.26 -1.85
C ARG A 177 -13.63 -1.49 -2.65
N PRO A 178 -13.50 -1.56 -3.99
CA PRO A 178 -13.89 -2.75 -4.72
C PRO A 178 -13.03 -3.96 -4.37
N ALA A 179 -11.71 -3.82 -4.13
CA ALA A 179 -10.86 -4.93 -3.74
C ALA A 179 -11.27 -5.53 -2.38
N THR A 180 -11.69 -4.71 -1.40
CA THR A 180 -12.22 -5.20 -0.12
C THR A 180 -13.47 -6.04 -0.35
N ARG A 181 -14.41 -5.56 -1.17
CA ARG A 181 -15.66 -6.29 -1.46
C ARG A 181 -15.40 -7.62 -2.17
N TRP A 182 -14.42 -7.68 -3.08
CA TRP A 182 -14.02 -8.93 -3.72
C TRP A 182 -13.45 -9.91 -2.69
N ALA A 183 -12.50 -9.45 -1.87
CA ALA A 183 -11.85 -10.30 -0.88
C ALA A 183 -12.84 -10.81 0.18
N GLU A 184 -13.75 -9.97 0.67
CA GLU A 184 -14.81 -10.38 1.61
C GLU A 184 -15.73 -11.42 0.99
N THR A 185 -16.14 -11.23 -0.27
CA THR A 185 -16.96 -12.19 -0.98
C THR A 185 -16.24 -13.52 -1.12
N ALA A 186 -14.98 -13.53 -1.55
CA ALA A 186 -14.20 -14.75 -1.71
C ALA A 186 -13.96 -15.49 -0.39
N ARG A 187 -13.76 -14.79 0.72
CA ARG A 187 -13.58 -15.39 2.06
C ARG A 187 -14.80 -16.11 2.58
N GLY A 188 -15.99 -15.81 2.07
CA GLY A 188 -17.22 -16.51 2.41
C GLY A 188 -17.31 -17.95 1.86
N PHE A 189 -16.32 -18.40 1.08
CA PHE A 189 -16.28 -19.71 0.44
C PHE A 189 -15.05 -20.51 0.86
N SER A 190 -15.15 -21.84 0.82
CA SER A 190 -14.04 -22.74 1.13
C SER A 190 -13.08 -22.89 -0.07
N ALA A 191 -13.56 -22.81 -1.29
CA ALA A 191 -12.78 -22.92 -2.52
C ALA A 191 -11.57 -21.96 -2.54
N ARG A 192 -10.50 -22.41 -3.15
CA ARG A 192 -9.38 -21.53 -3.53
C ARG A 192 -9.85 -20.66 -4.69
N ALA A 193 -9.43 -19.40 -4.68
CA ALA A 193 -9.77 -18.48 -5.76
C ALA A 193 -8.59 -17.55 -6.06
N GLN A 194 -8.38 -17.26 -7.33
CA GLN A 194 -7.26 -16.49 -7.83
C GLN A 194 -7.72 -15.49 -8.89
N VAL A 195 -7.11 -14.31 -8.88
CA VAL A 195 -7.23 -13.29 -9.93
C VAL A 195 -5.90 -13.18 -10.62
N ARG A 196 -5.85 -13.39 -11.93
CA ARG A 196 -4.64 -13.28 -12.76
C ARG A 196 -4.78 -12.13 -13.75
N ALA A 197 -3.69 -11.38 -13.92
CA ALA A 197 -3.54 -10.33 -14.93
C ALA A 197 -2.16 -10.49 -15.60
N GLY A 198 -2.14 -10.88 -16.87
CA GLY A 198 -0.89 -11.27 -17.53
C GLY A 198 -0.21 -12.43 -16.81
N ASP A 199 1.05 -12.23 -16.43
CA ASP A 199 1.86 -13.23 -15.72
C ASP A 199 1.74 -13.13 -14.18
N GLN A 200 0.99 -12.16 -13.67
CA GLN A 200 0.80 -11.96 -12.24
C GLN A 200 -0.52 -12.54 -11.77
N ALA A 201 -0.50 -13.19 -10.60
CA ALA A 201 -1.70 -13.68 -9.96
C ALA A 201 -1.73 -13.35 -8.47
N ALA A 202 -2.93 -13.21 -7.93
CA ALA A 202 -3.17 -12.95 -6.52
C ALA A 202 -4.30 -13.83 -5.99
N ASP A 203 -4.21 -14.25 -4.73
CA ASP A 203 -5.33 -14.88 -4.03
C ASP A 203 -6.49 -13.88 -3.95
N ALA A 204 -7.65 -14.28 -4.47
CA ALA A 204 -8.87 -13.47 -4.45
C ALA A 204 -9.37 -13.15 -3.03
N LYS A 205 -8.93 -13.90 -2.02
CA LYS A 205 -9.23 -13.68 -0.59
C LYS A 205 -8.30 -12.65 0.07
N SER A 206 -7.21 -12.28 -0.62
CA SER A 206 -6.22 -11.32 -0.13
C SER A 206 -6.48 -9.93 -0.69
N LEU A 207 -7.02 -9.02 0.14
CA LEU A 207 -7.16 -7.60 -0.20
C LEU A 207 -5.86 -7.02 -0.75
N VAL A 208 -4.77 -7.31 -0.04
CA VAL A 208 -3.45 -6.80 -0.37
C VAL A 208 -2.95 -7.37 -1.68
N GLY A 209 -3.07 -8.69 -1.89
CA GLY A 209 -2.72 -9.34 -3.15
C GLY A 209 -3.48 -8.74 -4.34
N LEU A 210 -4.79 -8.50 -4.20
CA LEU A 210 -5.61 -7.88 -5.23
C LEU A 210 -5.13 -6.46 -5.58
N LEU A 211 -4.78 -5.65 -4.58
CA LEU A 211 -4.26 -4.30 -4.80
C LEU A 211 -2.88 -4.29 -5.46
N GLN A 212 -2.05 -5.32 -5.18
CA GLN A 212 -0.73 -5.47 -5.78
C GLN A 212 -0.76 -5.70 -7.28
N LEU A 213 -1.82 -6.33 -7.82
CA LEU A 213 -1.99 -6.49 -9.27
C LEU A 213 -2.01 -5.14 -10.01
N GLY A 214 -2.33 -4.04 -9.31
CA GLY A 214 -2.29 -2.68 -9.87
C GLY A 214 -3.24 -2.47 -11.05
N LEU A 215 -4.36 -3.17 -11.06
CA LEU A 215 -5.31 -3.22 -12.17
C LEU A 215 -5.94 -1.85 -12.44
N ARG A 216 -5.87 -1.43 -13.70
CA ARG A 216 -6.43 -0.17 -14.20
C ARG A 216 -7.73 -0.41 -14.95
N ALA A 217 -8.48 0.64 -15.19
CA ALA A 217 -9.64 0.59 -16.08
C ALA A 217 -9.23 0.06 -17.45
N GLY A 218 -9.94 -0.94 -17.95
CA GLY A 218 -9.69 -1.60 -19.23
C GLY A 218 -8.77 -2.84 -19.15
N ASP A 219 -8.11 -3.10 -18.03
CA ASP A 219 -7.27 -4.30 -17.89
C ASP A 219 -8.13 -5.56 -17.91
N ARG A 220 -7.66 -6.56 -18.64
CA ARG A 220 -8.28 -7.90 -18.69
C ARG A 220 -7.69 -8.77 -17.58
N ILE A 221 -8.57 -9.49 -16.91
CA ILE A 221 -8.22 -10.43 -15.85
C ILE A 221 -8.90 -11.78 -16.09
N THR A 222 -8.28 -12.84 -15.60
CA THR A 222 -8.90 -14.14 -15.43
C THR A 222 -9.14 -14.36 -13.93
N VAL A 223 -10.37 -14.65 -13.57
CA VAL A 223 -10.73 -15.08 -12.21
C VAL A 223 -10.93 -16.58 -12.27
N SER A 224 -10.23 -17.32 -11.42
CA SER A 224 -10.28 -18.76 -11.38
C SER A 224 -10.50 -19.30 -9.98
N ALA A 225 -11.14 -20.46 -9.87
CA ALA A 225 -11.39 -21.11 -8.60
C ALA A 225 -11.31 -22.64 -8.69
N GLU A 226 -11.08 -23.28 -7.54
CA GLU A 226 -10.99 -24.73 -7.39
C GLU A 226 -11.51 -25.15 -6.01
N GLY A 227 -12.36 -26.15 -5.97
CA GLY A 227 -12.98 -26.68 -4.75
C GLY A 227 -14.46 -26.95 -4.92
N SER A 228 -15.09 -27.49 -3.89
CA SER A 228 -16.50 -27.96 -3.95
C SER A 228 -17.53 -26.85 -4.17
N ASP A 229 -17.21 -25.61 -3.79
CA ASP A 229 -18.07 -24.42 -3.93
C ASP A 229 -17.48 -23.38 -4.92
N ALA A 230 -16.57 -23.81 -5.82
CA ALA A 230 -15.89 -22.94 -6.77
C ALA A 230 -16.85 -22.26 -7.75
N ALA A 231 -17.80 -23.01 -8.34
CA ALA A 231 -18.77 -22.46 -9.27
C ALA A 231 -19.65 -21.37 -8.63
N GLU A 232 -20.12 -21.60 -7.41
CA GLU A 232 -20.95 -20.62 -6.71
C GLU A 232 -20.12 -19.39 -6.29
N LEU A 233 -18.87 -19.59 -5.85
CA LEU A 233 -17.93 -18.51 -5.58
C LEU A 233 -17.73 -17.61 -6.81
N LEU A 234 -17.41 -18.20 -7.98
CA LEU A 234 -17.19 -17.45 -9.22
C LEU A 234 -18.43 -16.67 -9.65
N LYS A 235 -19.60 -17.30 -9.57
CA LYS A 235 -20.90 -16.66 -9.84
C LYS A 235 -21.13 -15.47 -8.91
N ARG A 236 -20.84 -15.62 -7.61
CA ARG A 236 -21.03 -14.58 -6.61
C ARG A 236 -20.04 -13.44 -6.79
N LEU A 237 -18.76 -13.76 -7.05
CA LEU A 237 -17.74 -12.75 -7.34
C LEU A 237 -18.14 -11.92 -8.56
N ARG A 238 -18.51 -12.57 -9.66
CA ARG A 238 -18.94 -11.88 -10.88
C ARG A 238 -20.10 -10.91 -10.62
N ALA A 239 -21.12 -11.36 -9.90
CA ALA A 239 -22.27 -10.53 -9.54
C ALA A 239 -21.86 -9.29 -8.72
N VAL A 240 -20.91 -9.44 -7.79
CA VAL A 240 -20.36 -8.33 -6.99
C VAL A 240 -19.56 -7.37 -7.88
N MET A 241 -18.71 -7.89 -8.76
CA MET A 241 -17.91 -7.08 -9.69
C MET A 241 -18.79 -6.23 -10.61
N ASP A 242 -19.85 -6.84 -11.16
CA ASP A 242 -20.80 -6.15 -12.04
C ASP A 242 -21.62 -5.09 -11.27
N SER A 243 -22.07 -5.40 -10.06
CA SER A 243 -22.83 -4.46 -9.23
C SER A 243 -22.01 -3.24 -8.82
N LEU A 244 -20.73 -3.43 -8.49
CA LEU A 244 -19.82 -2.36 -8.14
C LEU A 244 -19.51 -1.45 -9.34
N THR A 245 -19.57 -1.96 -10.57
CA THR A 245 -19.31 -1.16 -11.77
C THR A 245 -20.25 0.04 -11.87
N ALA A 246 -21.55 -0.14 -11.60
CA ALA A 246 -22.52 0.95 -11.63
C ALA A 246 -22.24 1.98 -10.53
N GLN A 247 -21.89 1.52 -9.33
CA GLN A 247 -21.57 2.40 -8.19
C GLN A 247 -20.30 3.22 -8.46
N GLU A 248 -19.23 2.60 -8.93
CA GLU A 248 -17.96 3.26 -9.24
C GLU A 248 -18.10 4.31 -10.36
N LYS A 249 -18.90 4.03 -11.39
CA LYS A 249 -19.20 4.99 -12.46
C LYS A 249 -19.97 6.20 -11.92
N ALA A 250 -21.02 5.97 -11.13
CA ALA A 250 -21.81 7.05 -10.53
C ALA A 250 -20.98 7.90 -9.56
N ASP A 251 -20.05 7.30 -8.81
CA ASP A 251 -19.15 8.03 -7.91
C ASP A 251 -18.13 8.88 -8.69
N ALA A 252 -17.60 8.35 -9.78
CA ALA A 252 -16.68 9.08 -10.66
C ALA A 252 -17.37 10.29 -11.32
N GLU A 253 -18.59 10.13 -11.78
CA GLU A 253 -19.40 11.21 -12.35
C GLU A 253 -19.69 12.31 -11.32
N ARG A 254 -20.09 11.94 -10.09
CA ARG A 254 -20.28 12.89 -8.99
C ARG A 254 -19.00 13.63 -8.63
N ALA A 255 -17.86 12.95 -8.63
CA ALA A 255 -16.56 13.57 -8.37
C ALA A 255 -16.16 14.55 -9.48
N ALA A 256 -16.44 14.23 -10.74
CA ALA A 256 -16.20 15.12 -11.88
C ALA A 256 -17.07 16.38 -11.82
N GLN A 257 -18.37 16.23 -11.48
CA GLN A 257 -19.30 17.35 -11.31
C GLN A 257 -18.90 18.30 -10.18
N ARG A 258 -18.42 17.76 -9.03
CA ARG A 258 -17.90 18.58 -7.92
C ARG A 258 -16.66 19.38 -8.31
N ARG A 259 -15.79 18.84 -9.15
CA ARG A 259 -14.61 19.55 -9.66
C ARG A 259 -14.94 20.63 -10.68
N ALA A 260 -16.03 20.46 -11.44
CA ALA A 260 -16.49 21.39 -12.44
C ALA A 260 -17.39 22.52 -11.87
N ALA A 261 -17.86 22.40 -10.63
CA ALA A 261 -18.65 23.44 -9.99
C ALA A 261 -17.77 24.67 -9.72
N PRO A 262 -18.17 25.89 -10.16
CA PRO A 262 -17.42 27.10 -9.87
C PRO A 262 -17.36 27.33 -8.35
N VAL A 263 -16.16 27.65 -7.86
CA VAL A 263 -15.99 28.10 -6.47
C VAL A 263 -16.82 29.37 -6.30
N ALA A 264 -17.88 29.30 -5.50
CA ALA A 264 -18.69 30.48 -5.18
C ALA A 264 -17.74 31.52 -4.54
N GLY A 265 -17.53 32.63 -5.26
CA GLY A 265 -16.66 33.70 -4.81
C GLY A 265 -17.17 34.26 -3.49
N TRP A 266 -16.27 34.44 -2.56
CA TRP A 266 -16.48 35.27 -1.40
C TRP A 266 -16.50 36.72 -1.88
N THR A 267 -17.67 37.35 -1.83
CA THR A 267 -17.86 38.81 -1.97
C THR A 267 -17.74 39.43 -0.59
#